data_3beaebb99d22df001ccd29d84a47119e
#
_entry.id   3beaebb99d22df001ccd29d84a47119e
#
_cell.length_a   1.000
_cell.length_b   1.000
_cell.length_c   1.000
_cell.angle_alpha   90.00
_cell.angle_beta   90.00
_cell.angle_gamma   90.00
#
_symmetry.space_group_name_H-M   'P 1'
#
loop_
_entity.id
_entity.type
_entity.pdbx_description
1 polymer ?
#
loop_
_entity_poly.entity_id
_entity_poly.type
_entity_poly.pdbx_seq_one_letter_code
_entity_poly.pdbx_strand_id
1 'polypeptide(L)'
;FRSRDIMLNDAGIRLAELTGEGMKDIDFDLVISSPLIRAKQTAELVMAGRHLPMITDRRIIELSFGDWEGECVRDSKVLPPDFIDKFYNDPYHCMRAPGGESFQDVLKRTEDFYQSLVQNKAYENATIFISTHGAAGRCLLANFYDDKEDIWRGGIPKNCSVCIVEVKDGVGTVLEKDKIFYDEAE
;
A
#
# COMPACT_ATOMS: atom_id res chain seq x y z
N PHE A 1 -6.41 -9.38 -0.24
CA PHE A 1 -6.74 -10.34 0.83
C PHE A 1 -5.46 -10.79 1.54
N ARG A 2 -5.42 -10.66 2.88
CA ARG A 2 -4.21 -10.89 3.67
C ARG A 2 -3.92 -12.38 3.88
N SER A 3 -4.93 -13.21 4.09
CA SER A 3 -4.75 -14.64 4.39
C SER A 3 -4.40 -15.48 3.17
N ARG A 4 -4.67 -14.98 1.97
CA ARG A 4 -4.25 -15.63 0.72
C ARG A 4 -2.95 -15.00 0.24
N ASP A 5 -1.84 -15.61 0.60
CA ASP A 5 -0.51 -15.20 0.14
C ASP A 5 -0.25 -15.80 -1.25
N ILE A 6 -0.84 -15.19 -2.26
CA ILE A 6 -0.76 -15.60 -3.67
C ILE A 6 0.25 -14.74 -4.43
N MET A 7 0.87 -15.34 -5.43
CA MET A 7 1.79 -14.70 -6.36
C MET A 7 1.06 -13.74 -7.31
N LEU A 8 1.80 -12.86 -7.95
CA LEU A 8 1.30 -12.07 -9.07
C LEU A 8 0.90 -13.00 -10.22
N ASN A 9 -0.16 -12.63 -10.92
CA ASN A 9 -0.46 -13.19 -12.24
C ASN A 9 0.33 -12.46 -13.34
N ASP A 10 0.25 -12.92 -14.58
CA ASP A 10 1.00 -12.36 -15.70
C ASP A 10 0.75 -10.85 -15.89
N ALA A 11 -0.50 -10.40 -15.72
CA ALA A 11 -0.83 -8.98 -15.80
C ALA A 11 -0.14 -8.18 -14.66
N GLY A 12 -0.16 -8.69 -13.43
CA GLY A 12 0.53 -8.05 -12.30
C GLY A 12 2.04 -7.99 -12.49
N ILE A 13 2.65 -9.04 -13.05
CA ILE A 13 4.08 -9.07 -13.41
C ILE A 13 4.38 -7.96 -14.41
N ARG A 14 3.61 -7.91 -15.51
CA ARG A 14 3.81 -6.89 -16.55
C ARG A 14 3.68 -5.46 -16.01
N LEU A 15 2.67 -5.17 -15.19
CA LEU A 15 2.50 -3.85 -14.60
C LEU A 15 3.67 -3.46 -13.69
N ALA A 16 4.22 -4.41 -12.94
CA ALA A 16 5.38 -4.18 -12.09
C ALA A 16 6.65 -3.89 -12.92
N GLU A 17 6.86 -4.62 -14.02
CA GLU A 17 7.97 -4.40 -14.95
C GLU A 17 7.90 -3.01 -15.61
N LEU A 18 6.72 -2.60 -16.11
CA LEU A 18 6.48 -1.28 -16.69
C LEU A 18 6.71 -0.16 -15.67
N THR A 19 6.27 -0.37 -14.43
CA THR A 19 6.52 0.57 -13.33
C THR A 19 8.02 0.68 -13.05
N GLY A 20 8.75 -0.43 -13.06
CA GLY A 20 10.20 -0.46 -12.90
C GLY A 20 10.92 0.32 -13.98
N GLU A 21 10.52 0.15 -15.24
CA GLU A 21 11.07 0.91 -16.37
C GLU A 21 10.79 2.41 -16.23
N GLY A 22 9.57 2.79 -15.81
CA GLY A 22 9.20 4.19 -15.58
C GLY A 22 9.93 4.84 -14.41
N MET A 23 10.49 4.04 -13.51
CA MET A 23 11.24 4.50 -12.34
C MET A 23 12.76 4.25 -12.46
N LYS A 24 13.26 3.89 -13.63
CA LYS A 24 14.67 3.49 -13.84
C LYS A 24 15.70 4.56 -13.49
N ASP A 25 15.33 5.84 -13.64
CA ASP A 25 16.21 6.99 -13.39
C ASP A 25 16.15 7.47 -11.92
N ILE A 26 15.40 6.78 -11.05
CA ILE A 26 15.33 7.10 -9.63
C ILE A 26 16.34 6.23 -8.88
N ASP A 27 17.25 6.86 -8.15
CA ASP A 27 18.17 6.17 -7.26
C ASP A 27 17.49 5.88 -5.92
N PHE A 28 17.45 4.62 -5.53
CA PHE A 28 16.95 4.17 -4.26
C PHE A 28 18.07 3.62 -3.38
N ASP A 29 17.94 3.81 -2.06
CA ASP A 29 18.90 3.33 -1.06
C ASP A 29 18.43 2.04 -0.40
N LEU A 30 17.12 1.84 -0.29
CA LEU A 30 16.49 0.74 0.45
C LEU A 30 15.14 0.39 -0.14
N VAL A 31 14.79 -0.88 -0.06
CA VAL A 31 13.45 -1.41 -0.35
C VAL A 31 12.82 -1.92 0.95
N ILE A 32 11.61 -1.46 1.25
CA ILE A 32 10.79 -2.00 2.34
C ILE A 32 9.52 -2.58 1.74
N SER A 33 9.26 -3.85 2.00
CA SER A 33 8.09 -4.54 1.45
C SER A 33 7.18 -5.09 2.54
N SER A 34 5.87 -5.11 2.24
CA SER A 34 4.98 -6.02 2.95
C SER A 34 5.51 -7.45 2.86
N PRO A 35 5.32 -8.30 3.89
CA PRO A 35 5.78 -9.68 3.85
C PRO A 35 5.01 -10.57 2.87
N LEU A 36 3.86 -10.13 2.33
CA LEU A 36 3.09 -10.91 1.37
C LEU A 36 3.85 -11.09 0.06
N ILE A 37 3.78 -12.31 -0.50
CA ILE A 37 4.58 -12.71 -1.66
C ILE A 37 4.37 -11.78 -2.87
N ARG A 38 3.13 -11.36 -3.15
CA ARG A 38 2.83 -10.44 -4.26
C ARG A 38 3.50 -9.08 -4.11
N ALA A 39 3.61 -8.55 -2.88
CA ALA A 39 4.28 -7.26 -2.65
C ALA A 39 5.80 -7.39 -2.79
N LYS A 40 6.38 -8.49 -2.32
CA LYS A 40 7.80 -8.79 -2.53
C LYS A 40 8.12 -8.96 -4.01
N GLN A 41 7.32 -9.72 -4.75
CA GLN A 41 7.49 -9.89 -6.18
C GLN A 41 7.35 -8.55 -6.94
N THR A 42 6.39 -7.70 -6.57
CA THR A 42 6.28 -6.35 -7.14
C THR A 42 7.57 -5.57 -6.88
N ALA A 43 8.09 -5.57 -5.65
CA ALA A 43 9.32 -4.88 -5.32
C ALA A 43 10.53 -5.41 -6.10
N GLU A 44 10.66 -6.72 -6.23
CA GLU A 44 11.73 -7.38 -7.00
C GLU A 44 11.69 -7.00 -8.49
N LEU A 45 10.50 -6.99 -9.09
CA LEU A 45 10.31 -6.65 -10.51
C LEU A 45 10.55 -5.15 -10.76
N VAL A 46 10.02 -4.27 -9.91
CA VAL A 46 10.25 -2.82 -10.01
C VAL A 46 11.73 -2.48 -9.82
N MET A 47 12.44 -3.21 -8.94
CA MET A 47 13.87 -3.02 -8.66
C MET A 47 14.78 -3.90 -9.53
N ALA A 48 14.27 -4.54 -10.58
CA ALA A 48 15.05 -5.44 -11.42
C ALA A 48 16.37 -4.79 -11.90
N GLY A 49 17.47 -5.53 -11.76
CA GLY A 49 18.81 -5.05 -12.10
C GLY A 49 19.47 -4.15 -11.05
N ARG A 50 18.81 -3.85 -9.93
CA ARG A 50 19.36 -3.07 -8.81
C ARG A 50 19.63 -4.01 -7.63
N HIS A 51 20.84 -3.97 -7.10
CA HIS A 51 21.25 -4.79 -5.94
C HIS A 51 21.02 -4.02 -4.64
N LEU A 52 19.75 -3.77 -4.31
CA LEU A 52 19.36 -3.02 -3.12
C LEU A 52 18.99 -3.96 -1.97
N PRO A 53 19.30 -3.59 -0.71
CA PRO A 53 18.80 -4.33 0.43
C PRO A 53 17.26 -4.24 0.47
N MET A 54 16.60 -5.39 0.67
CA MET A 54 15.16 -5.46 0.88
C MET A 54 14.86 -6.01 2.27
N ILE A 55 14.10 -5.28 3.05
CA ILE A 55 13.56 -5.71 4.33
C ILE A 55 12.05 -5.80 4.27
N THR A 56 11.45 -6.60 5.15
CA THR A 56 9.99 -6.71 5.25
C THR A 56 9.48 -6.13 6.55
N ASP A 57 8.32 -5.47 6.50
CA ASP A 57 7.65 -4.94 7.68
C ASP A 57 6.17 -5.35 7.71
N ARG A 58 5.72 -5.95 8.82
CA ARG A 58 4.34 -6.40 8.97
C ARG A 58 3.34 -5.25 9.16
N ARG A 59 3.80 -4.07 9.53
CA ARG A 59 2.93 -2.90 9.73
C ARG A 59 2.35 -2.36 8.43
N ILE A 60 2.93 -2.72 7.27
CA ILE A 60 2.43 -2.36 5.93
C ILE A 60 1.79 -3.54 5.18
N ILE A 61 1.40 -4.61 5.90
CA ILE A 61 0.63 -5.72 5.33
C ILE A 61 -0.80 -5.24 5.00
N GLU A 62 -1.49 -5.92 4.06
CA GLU A 62 -2.85 -5.55 3.68
C GLU A 62 -3.86 -5.67 4.84
N LEU A 63 -4.96 -4.93 4.75
CA LEU A 63 -6.12 -5.06 5.63
C LEU A 63 -6.56 -6.52 5.70
N SER A 64 -6.74 -7.04 6.91
CA SER A 64 -7.25 -8.39 7.13
C SER A 64 -8.77 -8.40 7.12
N PHE A 65 -9.34 -9.22 6.23
CA PHE A 65 -10.79 -9.47 6.20
C PHE A 65 -11.22 -10.64 7.10
N GLY A 66 -10.28 -11.22 7.89
CA GLY A 66 -10.61 -12.28 8.84
C GLY A 66 -11.40 -13.42 8.21
N ASP A 67 -12.57 -13.75 8.78
CA ASP A 67 -13.43 -14.83 8.28
C ASP A 67 -14.04 -14.56 6.91
N TRP A 68 -13.97 -13.32 6.42
CA TRP A 68 -14.44 -12.91 5.08
C TRP A 68 -13.35 -12.90 4.02
N GLU A 69 -12.18 -13.43 4.32
CA GLU A 69 -11.10 -13.52 3.34
C GLU A 69 -11.48 -14.40 2.15
N GLY A 70 -11.32 -13.83 0.96
CA GLY A 70 -11.68 -14.49 -0.31
C GLY A 70 -13.02 -14.06 -0.89
N GLU A 71 -13.85 -13.35 -0.11
CA GLU A 71 -15.07 -12.75 -0.64
C GLU A 71 -14.74 -11.52 -1.51
N CYS A 72 -15.44 -11.41 -2.63
CA CYS A 72 -15.37 -10.21 -3.46
C CYS A 72 -16.26 -9.13 -2.83
N VAL A 73 -15.67 -8.05 -2.31
CA VAL A 73 -16.45 -7.01 -1.60
C VAL A 73 -17.59 -6.46 -2.46
N ARG A 74 -17.35 -6.28 -3.76
CA ARG A 74 -18.35 -5.70 -4.67
C ARG A 74 -19.57 -6.59 -4.88
N ASP A 75 -19.37 -7.89 -5.02
CA ASP A 75 -20.37 -8.84 -5.52
C ASP A 75 -20.70 -9.93 -4.50
N SER A 76 -20.23 -9.79 -3.26
CA SER A 76 -20.47 -10.80 -2.21
C SER A 76 -21.94 -10.84 -1.80
N LYS A 77 -22.44 -12.07 -1.66
CA LYS A 77 -23.75 -12.35 -1.03
C LYS A 77 -23.62 -12.70 0.43
N VAL A 78 -22.41 -12.79 0.94
CA VAL A 78 -22.06 -13.17 2.32
C VAL A 78 -21.82 -11.93 3.17
N LEU A 79 -21.20 -10.90 2.59
CA LEU A 79 -20.88 -9.66 3.30
C LEU A 79 -22.14 -8.84 3.58
N PRO A 80 -22.27 -8.25 4.78
CA PRO A 80 -23.37 -7.33 5.07
C PRO A 80 -23.39 -6.14 4.11
N PRO A 81 -24.58 -5.73 3.60
CA PRO A 81 -24.70 -4.56 2.72
C PRO A 81 -24.11 -3.27 3.31
N ASP A 82 -24.27 -3.05 4.62
CA ASP A 82 -23.69 -1.90 5.34
C ASP A 82 -22.15 -1.94 5.35
N PHE A 83 -21.56 -3.13 5.45
CA PHE A 83 -20.11 -3.28 5.31
C PHE A 83 -19.64 -2.90 3.91
N ILE A 84 -20.33 -3.37 2.87
CA ILE A 84 -19.99 -3.08 1.47
C ILE A 84 -20.09 -1.59 1.20
N ASP A 85 -21.17 -0.95 1.62
CA ASP A 85 -21.36 0.48 1.46
C ASP A 85 -20.25 1.28 2.15
N LYS A 86 -20.03 1.03 3.44
CA LYS A 86 -19.00 1.75 4.20
C LYS A 86 -17.59 1.47 3.72
N PHE A 87 -17.29 0.26 3.27
CA PHE A 87 -15.97 -0.04 2.70
C PHE A 87 -15.59 0.91 1.58
N TYR A 88 -16.54 1.26 0.71
CA TYR A 88 -16.29 2.15 -0.43
C TYR A 88 -16.49 3.63 -0.10
N ASN A 89 -17.47 3.97 0.72
CA ASN A 89 -17.94 5.33 0.88
C ASN A 89 -17.55 5.97 2.22
N ASP A 90 -17.29 5.16 3.26
CA ASP A 90 -16.93 5.61 4.61
C ASP A 90 -16.04 4.58 5.31
N PRO A 91 -14.82 4.30 4.77
CA PRO A 91 -13.95 3.24 5.27
C PRO A 91 -13.52 3.44 6.72
N TYR A 92 -13.40 4.68 7.17
CA TYR A 92 -13.03 4.99 8.56
C TYR A 92 -14.05 4.44 9.56
N HIS A 93 -15.35 4.52 9.26
CA HIS A 93 -16.43 3.97 10.08
C HIS A 93 -16.90 2.57 9.63
N CYS A 94 -16.16 1.95 8.71
CA CYS A 94 -16.45 0.59 8.30
C CYS A 94 -16.19 -0.38 9.46
N MET A 95 -17.17 -1.25 9.70
CA MET A 95 -17.06 -2.26 10.76
C MET A 95 -15.91 -3.22 10.49
N ARG A 96 -15.29 -3.70 11.56
CA ARG A 96 -14.28 -4.76 11.49
C ARG A 96 -14.91 -6.07 11.01
N ALA A 97 -14.26 -6.74 10.07
CA ALA A 97 -14.60 -8.12 9.74
C ALA A 97 -14.33 -9.05 10.94
N PRO A 98 -15.15 -10.09 11.17
CA PRO A 98 -14.90 -11.06 12.23
C PRO A 98 -13.50 -11.67 12.11
N GLY A 99 -12.72 -11.61 13.19
CA GLY A 99 -11.29 -12.06 13.17
C GLY A 99 -10.34 -11.22 12.33
N GLY A 100 -10.82 -10.11 11.73
CA GLY A 100 -10.05 -9.23 10.87
C GLY A 100 -9.60 -7.92 11.53
N GLU A 101 -9.29 -6.92 10.72
CA GLU A 101 -8.92 -5.56 11.11
C GLU A 101 -10.00 -4.54 10.69
N SER A 102 -10.09 -3.44 11.40
CA SER A 102 -10.73 -2.21 10.92
C SER A 102 -9.71 -1.34 10.18
N PHE A 103 -10.16 -0.37 9.40
CA PHE A 103 -9.28 0.64 8.83
C PHE A 103 -8.53 1.45 9.89
N GLN A 104 -9.14 1.68 11.05
CA GLN A 104 -8.49 2.36 12.18
C GLN A 104 -7.31 1.55 12.74
N ASP A 105 -7.40 0.21 12.78
CA ASP A 105 -6.25 -0.63 13.16
C ASP A 105 -5.10 -0.48 12.15
N VAL A 106 -5.43 -0.44 10.86
CA VAL A 106 -4.44 -0.26 9.78
C VAL A 106 -3.82 1.12 9.83
N LEU A 107 -4.62 2.18 10.06
CA LEU A 107 -4.11 3.55 10.27
C LEU A 107 -3.09 3.58 11.41
N LYS A 108 -3.43 2.99 12.54
CA LYS A 108 -2.53 2.96 13.71
C LYS A 108 -1.20 2.27 13.42
N ARG A 109 -1.22 1.07 12.79
CA ARG A 109 0.02 0.35 12.51
C ARG A 109 0.86 0.99 11.41
N THR A 110 0.23 1.64 10.42
CA THR A 110 0.95 2.36 9.35
C THR A 110 1.51 3.69 9.86
N GLU A 111 0.86 4.35 10.80
CA GLU A 111 1.41 5.50 11.52
C GLU A 111 2.66 5.11 12.33
N ASP A 112 2.61 4.01 13.09
CA ASP A 112 3.77 3.48 13.81
C ASP A 112 4.93 3.13 12.86
N PHE A 113 4.62 2.56 11.69
CA PHE A 113 5.62 2.33 10.64
C PHE A 113 6.25 3.64 10.16
N TYR A 114 5.45 4.64 9.79
CA TYR A 114 5.92 5.94 9.33
C TYR A 114 6.80 6.61 10.38
N GLN A 115 6.37 6.66 11.64
CA GLN A 115 7.14 7.25 12.73
C GLN A 115 8.49 6.55 12.92
N SER A 116 8.55 5.24 12.76
CA SER A 116 9.81 4.50 12.86
C SER A 116 10.80 4.84 11.74
N LEU A 117 10.31 5.19 10.54
CA LEU A 117 11.18 5.67 9.44
C LEU A 117 11.73 7.06 9.75
N VAL A 118 10.86 7.99 10.13
CA VAL A 118 11.23 9.40 10.38
C VAL A 118 12.20 9.54 11.55
N GLN A 119 12.04 8.72 12.58
CA GLN A 119 12.92 8.75 13.77
C GLN A 119 14.25 8.05 13.55
N ASN A 120 14.41 7.29 12.48
CA ASN A 120 15.66 6.59 12.20
C ASN A 120 16.64 7.48 11.43
N LYS A 121 17.67 7.95 12.13
CA LYS A 121 18.71 8.80 11.54
C LYS A 121 19.45 8.18 10.36
N ALA A 122 19.47 6.86 10.25
CA ALA A 122 20.06 6.17 9.10
C ALA A 122 19.30 6.44 7.79
N TYR A 123 18.06 6.91 7.87
CA TYR A 123 17.20 7.19 6.71
C TYR A 123 17.04 8.69 6.42
N GLU A 124 17.78 9.57 7.11
CA GLU A 124 17.61 11.04 7.02
C GLU A 124 17.70 11.58 5.59
N ASN A 125 18.53 11.00 4.73
CA ASN A 125 18.67 11.42 3.33
C ASN A 125 18.38 10.26 2.35
N ALA A 126 17.68 9.24 2.81
CA ALA A 126 17.44 8.04 2.02
C ALA A 126 16.22 8.18 1.11
N THR A 127 16.32 7.67 -0.10
CA THR A 127 15.19 7.40 -0.97
C THR A 127 14.77 5.95 -0.80
N ILE A 128 13.59 5.74 -0.20
CA ILE A 128 13.10 4.41 0.18
C ILE A 128 11.95 4.02 -0.75
N PHE A 129 12.08 2.86 -1.40
CA PHE A 129 10.95 2.25 -2.11
C PHE A 129 10.12 1.40 -1.14
N ILE A 130 8.82 1.68 -1.04
CA ILE A 130 7.89 0.96 -0.18
C ILE A 130 6.88 0.21 -1.04
N SER A 131 6.90 -1.13 -0.97
CA SER A 131 5.91 -1.98 -1.63
C SER A 131 4.85 -2.44 -0.61
N THR A 132 3.62 -2.01 -0.84
CA THR A 132 2.49 -2.27 0.04
C THR A 132 1.23 -2.59 -0.78
N HIS A 133 0.04 -2.41 -0.23
CA HIS A 133 -1.24 -2.80 -0.81
C HIS A 133 -2.22 -1.62 -0.84
N GLY A 134 -3.40 -1.83 -1.44
CA GLY A 134 -4.37 -0.78 -1.64
C GLY A 134 -4.82 -0.09 -0.35
N ALA A 135 -5.42 -0.82 0.58
CA ALA A 135 -5.92 -0.25 1.83
C ALA A 135 -4.77 0.19 2.75
N ALA A 136 -3.73 -0.64 2.91
CA ALA A 136 -2.59 -0.31 3.74
C ALA A 136 -1.82 0.92 3.21
N GLY A 137 -1.66 1.05 1.90
CA GLY A 137 -1.03 2.20 1.26
C GLY A 137 -1.82 3.49 1.48
N ARG A 138 -3.16 3.43 1.37
CA ARG A 138 -4.02 4.59 1.68
C ARG A 138 -3.93 5.00 3.15
N CYS A 139 -3.95 4.04 4.06
CA CYS A 139 -3.77 4.32 5.48
C CYS A 139 -2.37 4.89 5.78
N LEU A 140 -1.32 4.43 5.10
CA LEU A 140 0.01 5.01 5.23
C LEU A 140 0.03 6.46 4.74
N LEU A 141 -0.59 6.74 3.58
CA LEU A 141 -0.70 8.09 3.03
C LEU A 141 -1.51 9.05 3.92
N ALA A 142 -2.45 8.54 4.71
CA ALA A 142 -3.24 9.37 5.63
C ALA A 142 -2.37 10.14 6.64
N ASN A 143 -1.13 9.69 6.90
CA ASN A 143 -0.19 10.42 7.77
C ASN A 143 0.23 11.79 7.22
N PHE A 144 0.03 12.04 5.93
CA PHE A 144 0.44 13.27 5.23
C PHE A 144 -0.72 14.23 4.98
N TYR A 145 -1.88 14.00 5.59
CA TYR A 145 -3.08 14.81 5.44
C TYR A 145 -3.70 15.14 6.77
N ASP A 146 -4.33 16.30 6.87
CA ASP A 146 -5.02 16.75 8.10
C ASP A 146 -6.27 15.89 8.37
N ASP A 147 -7.02 15.59 7.32
CA ASP A 147 -8.17 14.67 7.40
C ASP A 147 -7.70 13.22 7.18
N LYS A 148 -7.64 12.45 8.27
CA LYS A 148 -7.29 11.02 8.23
C LYS A 148 -8.49 10.10 7.97
N GLU A 149 -9.71 10.62 8.00
CA GLU A 149 -10.93 9.83 7.83
C GLU A 149 -11.25 9.59 6.35
N ASP A 150 -10.91 10.54 5.47
CA ASP A 150 -11.00 10.34 4.02
C ASP A 150 -9.88 9.40 3.53
N ILE A 151 -10.00 8.09 3.81
CA ILE A 151 -8.97 7.11 3.53
C ILE A 151 -8.76 6.92 2.02
N TRP A 152 -9.85 6.80 1.25
CA TRP A 152 -9.72 6.53 -0.19
C TRP A 152 -9.24 7.72 -1.01
N ARG A 153 -9.52 8.95 -0.59
CA ARG A 153 -9.04 10.19 -1.25
C ARG A 153 -9.17 10.18 -2.77
N GLY A 154 -10.38 9.91 -3.24
CA GLY A 154 -10.68 9.85 -4.67
C GLY A 154 -10.72 8.45 -5.26
N GLY A 155 -10.59 7.41 -4.45
CA GLY A 155 -10.84 6.04 -4.85
C GLY A 155 -9.77 5.02 -4.48
N ILE A 156 -10.06 3.78 -4.80
CA ILE A 156 -9.12 2.67 -4.62
C ILE A 156 -7.97 2.86 -5.64
N PRO A 157 -6.70 2.77 -5.20
CA PRO A 157 -5.56 2.96 -6.10
C PRO A 157 -5.49 1.85 -7.15
N LYS A 158 -5.04 2.19 -8.34
CA LYS A 158 -4.74 1.20 -9.39
C LYS A 158 -3.55 0.35 -8.98
N ASN A 159 -3.49 -0.86 -9.52
CA ASN A 159 -2.35 -1.76 -9.29
C ASN A 159 -1.05 -1.08 -9.76
N CYS A 160 0.02 -1.24 -9.00
CA CYS A 160 1.33 -0.63 -9.28
C CYS A 160 1.30 0.90 -9.44
N SER A 161 0.25 1.60 -8.97
CA SER A 161 0.30 3.06 -8.86
C SER A 161 1.31 3.49 -7.80
N VAL A 162 1.97 4.61 -8.05
CA VAL A 162 3.05 5.14 -7.22
C VAL A 162 2.64 6.47 -6.61
N CYS A 163 2.90 6.61 -5.31
CA CYS A 163 2.80 7.89 -4.61
C CYS A 163 4.20 8.31 -4.17
N ILE A 164 4.53 9.58 -4.35
CA ILE A 164 5.83 10.15 -3.95
C ILE A 164 5.58 11.08 -2.78
N VAL A 165 6.30 10.85 -1.70
CA VAL A 165 6.24 11.65 -0.47
C VAL A 165 7.64 12.15 -0.15
N GLU A 166 7.77 13.45 0.07
CA GLU A 166 8.98 14.04 0.62
C GLU A 166 8.77 14.31 2.12
N VAL A 167 9.77 13.96 2.93
CA VAL A 167 9.76 14.25 4.37
C VAL A 167 10.90 15.19 4.69
N LYS A 168 10.58 16.37 5.21
CA LYS A 168 11.54 17.39 5.68
C LYS A 168 11.22 17.79 7.10
N ASP A 169 12.19 17.74 7.99
CA ASP A 169 12.04 18.12 9.40
C ASP A 169 10.86 17.42 10.10
N GLY A 170 10.62 16.15 9.75
CA GLY A 170 9.51 15.35 10.27
C GLY A 170 8.14 15.63 9.65
N VAL A 171 8.06 16.58 8.70
CA VAL A 171 6.83 16.92 7.99
C VAL A 171 6.84 16.25 6.60
N GLY A 172 5.85 15.41 6.34
CA GLY A 172 5.67 14.75 5.05
C GLY A 172 4.77 15.56 4.11
N THR A 173 5.15 15.62 2.84
CA THR A 173 4.37 16.27 1.78
C THR A 173 4.21 15.29 0.62
N VAL A 174 2.98 15.07 0.18
CA VAL A 174 2.69 14.24 -1.00
C VAL A 174 2.98 15.08 -2.25
N LEU A 175 4.01 14.68 -2.99
CA LEU A 175 4.41 15.34 -4.24
C LEU A 175 3.64 14.81 -5.44
N GLU A 176 3.44 13.49 -5.51
CA GLU A 176 2.61 12.84 -6.53
C GLU A 176 1.74 11.76 -5.89
N LYS A 177 0.52 11.61 -6.40
CA LYS A 177 -0.42 10.59 -5.95
C LYS A 177 -0.95 9.79 -7.14
N ASP A 178 -0.99 8.47 -6.98
CA ASP A 178 -1.59 7.52 -7.93
C ASP A 178 -1.03 7.57 -9.36
N LYS A 179 0.25 7.94 -9.50
CA LYS A 179 0.93 7.91 -10.78
C LYS A 179 1.09 6.49 -11.29
N ILE A 180 0.71 6.26 -12.55
CA ILE A 180 0.92 4.99 -13.25
C ILE A 180 1.96 5.18 -14.37
N PHE A 181 2.69 4.12 -14.69
CA PHE A 181 3.72 4.08 -15.72
C PHE A 181 3.37 3.12 -16.87
N TYR A 182 2.08 2.82 -17.02
CA TYR A 182 1.53 1.96 -18.07
C TYR A 182 0.24 2.57 -18.62
N ASP A 183 -0.18 2.14 -19.81
CA ASP A 183 -1.44 2.58 -20.40
C ASP A 183 -2.63 1.86 -19.74
N GLU A 184 -3.73 2.57 -19.51
CA GLU A 184 -4.93 2.02 -18.85
C GLU A 184 -5.59 0.86 -19.60
N ALA A 185 -5.22 0.64 -20.84
CA ALA A 185 -5.71 -0.44 -21.69
C ALA A 185 -4.90 -1.75 -21.51
N GLU A 186 -3.81 -1.74 -20.76
CA GLU A 186 -3.00 -2.91 -20.42
C GLU A 186 -3.42 -3.50 -19.07
#